data_00d1f878b6e40b4db2c85f6a3de36a9d
#
_entry.id   00d1f878b6e40b4db2c85f6a3de36a9d
#
_cell.length_a   1.000
_cell.length_b   1.000
_cell.length_c   1.000
_cell.angle_alpha   90.00
_cell.angle_beta   90.00
_cell.angle_gamma   90.00
#
_symmetry.space_group_name_H-M   'P 1'
#
loop_
_entity.id
_entity.type
_entity.pdbx_description
1 polymer ?
#
loop_
_entity_poly.entity_id
_entity_poly.type
_entity_poly.pdbx_seq_one_letter_code
_entity_poly.pdbx_strand_id
1 'polypeptide(L)'
;MNYFVKGNPDLCIGCRTCMIGCVVAHEGKRIFEIDPDSYTFNPKLHMVKTAVLSVPVQCKHCENPACMAVCPVSAISQQEHCVVIDTGKCMGCKSCMDACPFGAIDMVPVAGKYQADGSEKKVANKCDLCSGSPGGPACVRVCPTEALALVTEEELEESAENKRKKAALSAFSENYPQE
;
A
#
# COMPACT_ATOMS: atom_id res chain seq x y z
N MET A 1 5.30 2.56 16.03
CA MET A 1 5.63 2.78 14.60
C MET A 1 4.46 2.36 13.72
N ASN A 2 4.23 3.03 12.59
CA ASN A 2 3.27 2.58 11.58
C ASN A 2 3.86 1.42 10.76
N TYR A 3 3.00 0.45 10.43
CA TYR A 3 3.38 -0.67 9.57
C TYR A 3 3.22 -0.29 8.10
N PHE A 4 3.93 -0.99 7.23
CA PHE A 4 3.80 -0.79 5.79
C PHE A 4 4.18 -2.06 5.02
N VAL A 5 3.67 -2.18 3.80
CA VAL A 5 4.08 -3.28 2.92
C VAL A 5 5.28 -2.83 2.09
N LYS A 6 6.33 -3.66 2.07
CA LYS A 6 7.52 -3.49 1.24
C LYS A 6 7.45 -4.44 0.06
N GLY A 7 7.70 -3.92 -1.14
CA GLY A 7 7.90 -4.72 -2.35
C GLY A 7 9.37 -5.01 -2.60
N ASN A 8 9.68 -6.23 -3.01
CA ASN A 8 11.01 -6.62 -3.49
C ASN A 8 10.97 -6.74 -5.03
N PRO A 9 11.65 -5.84 -5.77
CA PRO A 9 11.65 -5.88 -7.23
C PRO A 9 12.35 -7.10 -7.81
N ASP A 10 13.31 -7.71 -7.09
CA ASP A 10 14.05 -8.89 -7.56
C ASP A 10 13.16 -10.16 -7.60
N LEU A 11 12.11 -10.19 -6.77
CA LEU A 11 11.16 -11.30 -6.70
C LEU A 11 9.87 -11.01 -7.46
N CYS A 12 9.59 -9.77 -7.80
CA CYS A 12 8.32 -9.38 -8.40
C CYS A 12 8.29 -9.69 -9.90
N ILE A 13 7.41 -10.59 -10.31
CA ILE A 13 7.18 -10.96 -11.72
C ILE A 13 6.13 -10.10 -12.44
N GLY A 14 5.56 -9.10 -11.77
CA GLY A 14 4.57 -8.19 -12.36
C GLY A 14 3.21 -8.83 -12.68
N CYS A 15 2.84 -9.94 -12.04
CA CYS A 15 1.62 -10.71 -12.32
C CYS A 15 0.31 -10.02 -11.93
N ARG A 16 0.35 -8.93 -11.13
CA ARG A 16 -0.80 -8.15 -10.64
C ARG A 16 -1.77 -8.90 -9.71
N THR A 17 -1.47 -10.11 -9.28
CA THR A 17 -2.30 -10.86 -8.31
C THR A 17 -2.54 -10.07 -7.02
N CYS A 18 -1.57 -9.28 -6.57
CA CYS A 18 -1.70 -8.39 -5.41
C CYS A 18 -2.81 -7.32 -5.60
N MET A 19 -3.01 -6.81 -6.82
CA MET A 19 -4.09 -5.86 -7.12
C MET A 19 -5.45 -6.53 -7.02
N ILE A 20 -5.59 -7.73 -7.57
CA ILE A 20 -6.81 -8.54 -7.47
C ILE A 20 -7.11 -8.89 -6.02
N GLY A 21 -6.12 -9.38 -5.26
CA GLY A 21 -6.27 -9.69 -3.84
C GLY A 21 -6.69 -8.48 -3.00
N CYS A 22 -6.17 -7.28 -3.35
CA CYS A 22 -6.56 -6.04 -2.69
C CYS A 22 -8.05 -5.73 -2.92
N VAL A 23 -8.51 -5.81 -4.16
CA VAL A 23 -9.92 -5.55 -4.52
C VAL A 23 -10.84 -6.57 -3.85
N VAL A 24 -10.55 -7.86 -3.96
CA VAL A 24 -11.35 -8.93 -3.34
C VAL A 24 -11.48 -8.74 -1.82
N ALA A 25 -10.39 -8.36 -1.14
CA ALA A 25 -10.41 -8.14 0.30
C ALA A 25 -11.27 -6.96 0.75
N HIS A 26 -11.41 -5.92 -0.11
CA HIS A 26 -12.18 -4.72 0.23
C HIS A 26 -13.64 -4.79 -0.24
N GLU A 27 -13.92 -5.54 -1.29
CA GLU A 27 -15.28 -5.71 -1.82
C GLU A 27 -16.05 -6.86 -1.14
N GLY A 28 -15.34 -7.81 -0.52
CA GLY A 28 -15.94 -8.98 0.11
C GLY A 28 -16.60 -9.96 -0.88
N LYS A 29 -16.33 -9.79 -2.19
CA LYS A 29 -16.86 -10.64 -3.27
C LYS A 29 -15.74 -11.42 -3.93
N ARG A 30 -16.04 -12.61 -4.42
CA ARG A 30 -15.08 -13.37 -5.25
C ARG A 30 -14.92 -12.68 -6.61
N ILE A 31 -13.72 -12.72 -7.17
CA ILE A 31 -13.42 -12.07 -8.46
C ILE A 31 -14.34 -12.54 -9.59
N PHE A 32 -14.77 -13.81 -9.55
CA PHE A 32 -15.67 -14.40 -10.55
C PHE A 32 -17.15 -14.04 -10.35
N GLU A 33 -17.51 -13.37 -9.25
CA GLU A 33 -18.86 -12.88 -8.95
C GLU A 33 -19.00 -11.40 -9.28
N ILE A 34 -17.93 -10.77 -9.76
CA ILE A 34 -17.89 -9.36 -10.14
C ILE A 34 -18.27 -9.26 -11.61
N ASP A 35 -19.33 -8.52 -11.91
CA ASP A 35 -19.70 -8.17 -13.27
C ASP A 35 -18.71 -7.14 -13.83
N PRO A 36 -17.89 -7.49 -14.85
CA PRO A 36 -16.86 -6.60 -15.37
C PRO A 36 -17.43 -5.31 -16.00
N ASP A 37 -18.67 -5.32 -16.47
CA ASP A 37 -19.28 -4.18 -17.15
C ASP A 37 -19.81 -3.12 -16.16
N SER A 38 -20.13 -3.54 -14.94
CA SER A 38 -20.68 -2.67 -13.90
C SER A 38 -19.66 -2.31 -12.80
N TYR A 39 -18.46 -2.89 -12.84
CA TYR A 39 -17.48 -2.77 -11.77
C TYR A 39 -16.25 -1.94 -12.15
N THR A 40 -15.93 -0.95 -11.30
CA THR A 40 -14.68 -0.20 -11.45
C THR A 40 -13.58 -0.83 -10.62
N PHE A 41 -12.51 -1.28 -11.26
CA PHE A 41 -11.38 -1.92 -10.61
C PHE A 41 -10.45 -0.89 -9.93
N ASN A 42 -10.62 -0.70 -8.62
CA ASN A 42 -9.94 0.31 -7.81
C ASN A 42 -9.05 -0.32 -6.71
N PRO A 43 -7.92 -0.97 -7.05
CA PRO A 43 -6.99 -1.46 -6.04
C PRO A 43 -6.36 -0.29 -5.27
N LYS A 44 -5.96 -0.53 -4.03
CA LYS A 44 -5.29 0.45 -3.17
C LYS A 44 -3.76 0.41 -3.30
N LEU A 45 -3.26 -0.14 -4.38
CA LEU A 45 -1.84 -0.23 -4.74
C LEU A 45 -1.66 -0.14 -6.26
N HIS A 46 -0.47 0.28 -6.69
CA HIS A 46 -0.13 0.48 -8.11
C HIS A 46 0.98 -0.45 -8.51
N MET A 47 0.82 -1.16 -9.62
CA MET A 47 1.93 -1.90 -10.23
C MET A 47 2.75 -0.96 -11.10
N VAL A 48 3.95 -0.64 -10.65
CA VAL A 48 4.95 0.06 -11.45
C VAL A 48 5.72 -0.98 -12.26
N LYS A 49 5.81 -0.77 -13.56
CA LYS A 49 6.58 -1.60 -14.48
C LYS A 49 7.44 -0.71 -15.36
N THR A 50 8.73 -0.99 -15.37
CA THR A 50 9.72 -0.35 -16.23
C THR A 50 10.38 -1.38 -17.14
N ALA A 51 11.36 -0.99 -17.94
CA ALA A 51 12.13 -1.92 -18.77
C ALA A 51 12.96 -2.92 -17.95
N VAL A 52 13.29 -2.57 -16.70
CA VAL A 52 14.26 -3.34 -15.87
C VAL A 52 13.67 -3.93 -14.59
N LEU A 53 12.50 -3.45 -14.14
CA LEU A 53 11.88 -3.95 -12.91
C LEU A 53 10.35 -3.86 -12.94
N SER A 54 9.73 -4.71 -12.12
CA SER A 54 8.33 -4.58 -11.74
C SER A 54 8.23 -4.58 -10.21
N VAL A 55 7.41 -3.70 -9.65
CA VAL A 55 7.18 -3.68 -8.20
C VAL A 55 5.86 -2.99 -7.88
N PRO A 56 5.05 -3.48 -6.93
CA PRO A 56 3.89 -2.75 -6.45
C PRO A 56 4.30 -1.61 -5.53
N VAL A 57 3.67 -0.45 -5.72
CA VAL A 57 3.82 0.75 -4.88
C VAL A 57 2.49 1.04 -4.21
N GLN A 58 2.52 1.25 -2.91
CA GLN A 58 1.37 1.61 -2.09
C GLN A 58 1.74 2.57 -0.96
N CYS A 59 0.75 2.99 -0.18
CA CYS A 59 0.96 3.88 0.96
C CYS A 59 2.01 3.31 1.94
N LYS A 60 2.91 4.18 2.41
CA LYS A 60 3.95 3.85 3.39
C LYS A 60 3.53 4.13 4.83
N HIS A 61 2.30 4.60 5.04
CA HIS A 61 1.76 4.92 6.36
C HIS A 61 2.73 5.77 7.21
N CYS A 62 3.19 6.89 6.62
CA CYS A 62 4.18 7.79 7.22
C CYS A 62 3.83 8.14 8.68
N GLU A 63 4.83 8.28 9.55
CA GLU A 63 4.64 8.74 10.94
C GLU A 63 4.13 10.20 10.98
N ASN A 64 4.63 11.04 10.08
CA ASN A 64 4.15 12.41 9.87
C ASN A 64 3.50 12.50 8.49
N PRO A 65 2.22 12.08 8.34
CA PRO A 65 1.60 11.95 7.04
C PRO A 65 1.19 13.32 6.47
N ALA A 66 1.92 13.80 5.45
CA ALA A 66 1.62 15.06 4.76
C ALA A 66 0.18 15.09 4.24
N CYS A 67 -0.35 13.97 3.79
CA CYS A 67 -1.74 13.84 3.33
C CYS A 67 -2.77 14.15 4.44
N MET A 68 -2.47 13.83 5.70
CA MET A 68 -3.33 14.16 6.84
C MET A 68 -3.24 15.65 7.14
N ALA A 69 -2.03 16.23 7.12
CA ALA A 69 -1.80 17.65 7.44
C ALA A 69 -2.53 18.60 6.47
N VAL A 70 -2.65 18.21 5.19
CA VAL A 70 -3.30 19.05 4.16
C VAL A 70 -4.81 18.81 4.01
N CYS A 71 -5.40 17.89 4.78
CA CYS A 71 -6.81 17.55 4.62
C CYS A 71 -7.73 18.60 5.28
N PRO A 72 -8.49 19.41 4.52
CA PRO A 72 -9.27 20.52 5.07
C PRO A 72 -10.47 20.06 5.89
N VAL A 73 -10.91 18.80 5.71
CA VAL A 73 -12.08 18.22 6.41
C VAL A 73 -11.68 17.13 7.41
N SER A 74 -10.37 17.00 7.70
CA SER A 74 -9.84 15.98 8.63
C SER A 74 -10.37 14.57 8.35
N ALA A 75 -10.51 14.22 7.07
CA ALA A 75 -10.95 12.90 6.63
C ALA A 75 -9.84 11.84 6.74
N ILE A 76 -8.59 12.23 6.99
CA ILE A 76 -7.45 11.34 7.11
C ILE A 76 -6.99 11.33 8.56
N SER A 77 -6.86 10.15 9.13
CA SER A 77 -6.44 9.96 10.53
C SER A 77 -5.44 8.81 10.64
N GLN A 78 -4.66 8.85 11.70
CA GLN A 78 -3.80 7.74 12.10
C GLN A 78 -4.56 6.86 13.10
N GLN A 79 -4.58 5.57 12.86
CA GLN A 79 -5.23 4.56 13.70
C GLN A 79 -4.28 3.40 13.91
N GLU A 80 -4.06 3.01 15.18
CA GLU A 80 -3.13 1.93 15.52
C GLU A 80 -1.79 2.07 14.77
N HIS A 81 -1.55 1.21 13.78
CA HIS A 81 -0.32 1.14 13.01
C HIS A 81 -0.47 1.61 11.56
N CYS A 82 -1.55 2.32 11.22
CA CYS A 82 -1.79 2.75 9.85
C CYS A 82 -2.48 4.12 9.75
N VAL A 83 -2.35 4.74 8.59
CA VAL A 83 -3.08 5.96 8.22
C VAL A 83 -4.29 5.54 7.40
N VAL A 84 -5.48 5.98 7.78
CA VAL A 84 -6.75 5.64 7.12
C VAL A 84 -7.47 6.87 6.59
N ILE A 85 -8.39 6.65 5.65
CA ILE A 85 -9.27 7.70 5.09
C ILE A 85 -10.71 7.35 5.41
N ASP A 86 -11.42 8.29 6.04
CA ASP A 86 -12.88 8.27 6.14
C ASP A 86 -13.47 8.81 4.83
N THR A 87 -13.90 7.90 3.97
CA THR A 87 -14.49 8.25 2.68
C THR A 87 -15.83 8.99 2.81
N GLY A 88 -16.50 8.86 3.95
CA GLY A 88 -17.74 9.59 4.25
C GLY A 88 -17.51 11.09 4.41
N LYS A 89 -16.39 11.47 5.06
CA LYS A 89 -15.96 12.86 5.23
C LYS A 89 -15.26 13.43 4.01
N CYS A 90 -14.68 12.57 3.14
CA CYS A 90 -13.88 13.03 2.01
C CYS A 90 -14.73 13.84 1.02
N MET A 91 -14.30 15.08 0.76
CA MET A 91 -14.94 15.98 -0.20
C MET A 91 -14.35 15.91 -1.62
N GLY A 92 -13.26 15.16 -1.82
CA GLY A 92 -12.66 14.97 -3.14
C GLY A 92 -11.75 16.10 -3.63
N CYS A 93 -11.22 16.93 -2.74
CA CYS A 93 -10.40 18.12 -3.09
C CYS A 93 -9.02 17.83 -3.71
N LYS A 94 -8.56 16.58 -3.68
CA LYS A 94 -7.27 16.08 -4.22
C LYS A 94 -6.00 16.56 -3.50
N SER A 95 -6.07 17.43 -2.50
CA SER A 95 -4.88 17.94 -1.78
C SER A 95 -3.99 16.85 -1.22
N CYS A 96 -4.57 15.76 -0.72
CA CYS A 96 -3.82 14.61 -0.20
C CYS A 96 -3.08 13.82 -1.30
N MET A 97 -3.63 13.77 -2.52
CA MET A 97 -3.01 13.13 -3.67
C MET A 97 -1.76 13.91 -4.10
N ASP A 98 -1.87 15.24 -4.17
CA ASP A 98 -0.77 16.14 -4.50
C ASP A 98 0.34 16.10 -3.44
N ALA A 99 -0.03 16.08 -2.16
CA ALA A 99 0.92 16.07 -1.05
C ALA A 99 1.63 14.73 -0.84
N CYS A 100 1.20 13.63 -1.49
CA CYS A 100 1.77 12.32 -1.28
C CYS A 100 3.10 12.14 -2.02
N PRO A 101 4.26 12.00 -1.34
CA PRO A 101 5.55 11.89 -2.01
C PRO A 101 5.74 10.55 -2.75
N PHE A 102 4.85 9.58 -2.50
CA PHE A 102 4.91 8.25 -3.11
C PHE A 102 3.90 8.06 -4.24
N GLY A 103 3.03 9.05 -4.52
CA GLY A 103 1.95 8.91 -5.49
C GLY A 103 0.99 7.75 -5.17
N ALA A 104 0.76 7.47 -3.90
CA ALA A 104 0.03 6.28 -3.43
C ALA A 104 -1.45 6.56 -3.10
N ILE A 105 -1.99 7.68 -3.58
CA ILE A 105 -3.38 8.10 -3.35
C ILE A 105 -4.02 8.40 -4.69
N ASP A 106 -5.11 7.72 -4.99
CA ASP A 106 -5.96 7.99 -6.16
C ASP A 106 -7.29 8.62 -5.76
N MET A 107 -7.95 9.18 -6.76
CA MET A 107 -9.34 9.61 -6.62
C MET A 107 -10.25 8.65 -7.38
N VAL A 108 -11.10 7.93 -6.63
CA VAL A 108 -12.01 6.93 -7.19
C VAL A 108 -13.46 7.40 -7.11
N PRO A 109 -14.29 7.09 -8.11
CA PRO A 109 -15.71 7.44 -8.09
C PRO A 109 -16.43 6.67 -6.99
N VAL A 110 -17.48 7.28 -6.43
CA VAL A 110 -18.40 6.64 -5.50
C VAL A 110 -19.70 6.35 -6.25
N ALA A 111 -19.98 5.09 -6.49
CA ALA A 111 -21.12 4.65 -7.26
C ALA A 111 -22.44 5.31 -6.76
N GLY A 112 -23.20 5.88 -7.69
CA GLY A 112 -24.48 6.51 -7.41
C GLY A 112 -24.43 7.83 -6.63
N LYS A 113 -23.24 8.42 -6.41
CA LYS A 113 -23.11 9.73 -5.79
C LYS A 113 -22.59 10.77 -6.76
N TYR A 114 -23.26 11.92 -6.81
CA TYR A 114 -22.92 13.04 -7.69
C TYR A 114 -22.67 14.31 -6.89
N GLN A 115 -21.87 15.21 -7.43
CA GLN A 115 -21.67 16.56 -6.92
C GLN A 115 -22.80 17.49 -7.41
N ALA A 116 -22.83 18.71 -6.89
CA ALA A 116 -23.84 19.71 -7.28
C ALA A 116 -23.77 20.11 -8.76
N ASP A 117 -22.60 19.94 -9.39
CA ASP A 117 -22.36 20.22 -10.81
C ASP A 117 -22.72 19.04 -11.73
N GLY A 118 -23.28 17.94 -11.18
CA GLY A 118 -23.65 16.72 -11.91
C GLY A 118 -22.49 15.77 -12.18
N SER A 119 -21.27 16.09 -11.80
CA SER A 119 -20.12 15.19 -11.91
C SER A 119 -20.17 14.09 -10.84
N GLU A 120 -19.59 12.91 -11.14
CA GLU A 120 -19.49 11.84 -10.14
C GLU A 120 -18.65 12.28 -8.93
N LYS A 121 -19.17 12.04 -7.72
CA LYS A 121 -18.42 12.29 -6.51
C LYS A 121 -17.23 11.34 -6.46
N LYS A 122 -16.02 11.90 -6.31
CA LYS A 122 -14.78 11.12 -6.13
C LYS A 122 -14.27 11.28 -4.70
N VAL A 123 -13.68 10.21 -4.19
CA VAL A 123 -13.05 10.18 -2.86
C VAL A 123 -11.63 9.64 -2.97
N ALA A 124 -10.81 9.99 -2.01
CA ALA A 124 -9.44 9.49 -1.96
C ALA A 124 -9.41 7.99 -1.63
N ASN A 125 -8.60 7.24 -2.36
CA ASN A 125 -8.37 5.81 -2.22
C ASN A 125 -6.87 5.56 -2.01
N LYS A 126 -6.50 4.81 -0.96
CA LYS A 126 -5.11 4.40 -0.68
C LYS A 126 -5.10 3.15 0.18
N CYS A 127 -3.97 2.49 0.26
CA CYS A 127 -3.77 1.35 1.13
C CYS A 127 -4.11 1.69 2.60
N ASP A 128 -4.80 0.78 3.27
CA ASP A 128 -5.19 0.81 4.68
C ASP A 128 -4.71 -0.43 5.44
N LEU A 129 -3.76 -1.18 4.86
CA LEU A 129 -3.24 -2.47 5.35
C LEU A 129 -4.31 -3.55 5.51
N CYS A 130 -5.44 -3.43 4.82
CA CYS A 130 -6.64 -4.25 5.02
C CYS A 130 -7.10 -4.22 6.49
N SER A 131 -7.06 -3.04 7.12
CA SER A 131 -7.48 -2.81 8.50
C SER A 131 -8.89 -3.37 8.72
N GLY A 132 -9.06 -4.16 9.78
CA GLY A 132 -10.31 -4.84 10.09
C GLY A 132 -10.51 -6.20 9.38
N SER A 133 -9.62 -6.60 8.47
CA SER A 133 -9.68 -7.92 7.84
C SER A 133 -8.79 -8.94 8.55
N PRO A 134 -9.27 -10.15 8.85
CA PRO A 134 -8.45 -11.16 9.49
C PRO A 134 -7.29 -11.61 8.58
N GLY A 135 -6.11 -11.78 9.15
CA GLY A 135 -4.92 -12.32 8.47
C GLY A 135 -4.06 -11.28 7.75
N GLY A 136 -4.22 -9.98 8.03
CA GLY A 136 -3.34 -8.91 7.52
C GLY A 136 -3.50 -8.60 6.03
N PRO A 137 -2.53 -7.90 5.42
CA PRO A 137 -2.64 -7.40 4.05
C PRO A 137 -2.82 -8.52 3.03
N ALA A 138 -3.94 -8.50 2.30
CA ALA A 138 -4.29 -9.51 1.31
C ALA A 138 -3.24 -9.60 0.18
N CYS A 139 -2.66 -8.47 -0.24
CA CYS A 139 -1.63 -8.42 -1.27
C CYS A 139 -0.37 -9.24 -0.90
N VAL A 140 -0.01 -9.30 0.38
CA VAL A 140 1.09 -10.12 0.88
C VAL A 140 0.74 -11.61 0.78
N ARG A 141 -0.45 -11.98 1.27
CA ARG A 141 -0.90 -13.39 1.32
C ARG A 141 -1.06 -14.04 -0.05
N VAL A 142 -1.44 -13.25 -1.08
CA VAL A 142 -1.68 -13.79 -2.43
C VAL A 142 -0.48 -13.69 -3.36
N CYS A 143 0.64 -13.17 -2.90
CA CYS A 143 1.82 -12.99 -3.74
C CYS A 143 2.50 -14.35 -4.01
N PRO A 144 2.51 -14.86 -5.26
CA PRO A 144 3.02 -16.19 -5.56
C PRO A 144 4.55 -16.31 -5.44
N THR A 145 5.26 -15.18 -5.46
CA THR A 145 6.71 -15.11 -5.36
C THR A 145 7.20 -14.50 -4.04
N GLU A 146 6.28 -14.26 -3.09
CA GLU A 146 6.59 -13.63 -1.81
C GLU A 146 7.35 -12.29 -1.94
N ALA A 147 7.13 -11.60 -3.07
CA ALA A 147 7.76 -10.31 -3.34
C ALA A 147 7.23 -9.17 -2.45
N LEU A 148 6.17 -9.41 -1.68
CA LEU A 148 5.58 -8.44 -0.76
C LEU A 148 5.71 -8.94 0.67
N ALA A 149 6.17 -8.09 1.57
CA ALA A 149 6.26 -8.36 2.99
C ALA A 149 5.63 -7.20 3.78
N LEU A 150 4.89 -7.53 4.84
CA LEU A 150 4.50 -6.54 5.85
C LEU A 150 5.72 -6.23 6.69
N VAL A 151 5.99 -4.96 6.91
CA VAL A 151 7.11 -4.51 7.76
C VAL A 151 6.52 -3.98 9.06
N THR A 152 6.84 -4.66 10.15
CA THR A 152 6.52 -4.29 11.53
C THR A 152 7.76 -3.71 12.22
N GLU A 153 7.62 -3.30 13.47
CA GLU A 153 8.73 -2.81 14.29
C GLU A 153 9.72 -3.92 14.56
N GLU A 154 9.24 -5.10 14.92
CA GLU A 154 10.06 -6.28 15.19
C GLU A 154 10.87 -6.71 13.97
N GLU A 155 10.24 -6.73 12.78
CA GLU A 155 10.93 -7.07 11.52
C GLU A 155 12.01 -6.06 11.14
N LEU A 156 11.81 -4.76 11.46
CA LEU A 156 12.85 -3.75 11.24
C LEU A 156 14.03 -3.93 12.19
N GLU A 157 13.78 -4.23 13.45
CA GLU A 157 14.82 -4.48 14.45
C GLU A 157 15.64 -5.72 14.07
N GLU A 158 14.97 -6.83 13.72
CA GLU A 158 15.63 -8.05 13.26
C GLU A 158 16.46 -7.80 11.99
N SER A 159 15.89 -7.09 11.01
CA SER A 159 16.61 -6.73 9.78
C SER A 159 17.85 -5.88 10.07
N ALA A 160 17.77 -4.94 11.00
CA ALA A 160 18.88 -4.10 11.40
C ALA A 160 19.99 -4.94 12.10
N GLU A 161 19.60 -5.86 12.98
CA GLU A 161 20.52 -6.76 13.65
C GLU A 161 21.24 -7.67 12.65
N ASN A 162 20.51 -8.27 11.72
CA ASN A 162 21.06 -9.12 10.68
C ASN A 162 22.06 -8.36 9.77
N LYS A 163 21.78 -7.10 9.45
CA LYS A 163 22.72 -6.24 8.71
C LYS A 163 23.99 -5.97 9.50
N ARG A 164 23.88 -5.70 10.82
CA ARG A 164 25.04 -5.51 11.70
C ARG A 164 25.89 -6.77 11.78
N LYS A 165 25.27 -7.96 11.96
CA LYS A 165 25.97 -9.25 11.95
C LYS A 165 26.70 -9.49 10.65
N LYS A 166 26.04 -9.24 9.50
CA LYS A 166 26.66 -9.38 8.18
C LYS A 166 27.84 -8.42 7.99
N ALA A 167 27.71 -7.18 8.40
CA ALA A 167 28.81 -6.20 8.33
C ALA A 167 30.00 -6.60 9.21
N ALA A 168 29.75 -7.10 10.41
CA ALA A 168 30.81 -7.60 11.29
C ALA A 168 31.54 -8.82 10.69
N LEU A 169 30.80 -9.76 10.11
CA LEU A 169 31.38 -10.96 9.47
C LEU A 169 32.20 -10.61 8.22
N SER A 170 31.75 -9.65 7.39
CA SER A 170 32.52 -9.22 6.22
C SER A 170 33.82 -8.53 6.63
N ALA A 171 33.79 -7.66 7.65
CA ALA A 171 35.01 -7.04 8.18
C ALA A 171 35.97 -8.07 8.78
N PHE A 172 35.47 -9.16 9.37
CA PHE A 172 36.29 -10.26 9.87
C PHE A 172 36.95 -11.03 8.71
N SER A 173 36.21 -11.37 7.67
CA SER A 173 36.71 -12.12 6.50
C SER A 173 37.80 -11.37 5.70
N GLU A 174 37.71 -10.02 5.65
CA GLU A 174 38.74 -9.19 5.03
C GLU A 174 40.07 -9.21 5.79
N ASN A 175 40.01 -9.32 7.13
CA ASN A 175 41.20 -9.32 7.98
C ASN A 175 41.83 -10.72 8.22
N TYR A 176 41.02 -11.78 7.97
CA TYR A 176 41.46 -13.18 8.17
C TYR A 176 41.05 -14.01 6.94
N PRO A 177 41.75 -13.85 5.78
CA PRO A 177 41.48 -14.68 4.61
C PRO A 177 41.71 -16.15 4.99
N GLN A 178 40.70 -16.97 4.70
CA GLN A 178 40.78 -18.43 4.89
C GLN A 178 41.81 -18.97 3.87
N GLU A 179 42.84 -19.65 4.33
CA GLU A 179 43.80 -20.37 3.48
C GLU A 179 43.17 -21.53 2.71
#